data_e92d6e21c1638032259eedd495c32027
#
_entry.id   e92d6e21c1638032259eedd495c32027
#
_cell.length_a   1.000
_cell.length_b   1.000
_cell.length_c   1.000
_cell.angle_alpha   90.00
_cell.angle_beta   90.00
_cell.angle_gamma   90.00
#
_symmetry.space_group_name_H-M   'P 1'
#
loop_
_entity.id
_entity.type
_entity.pdbx_description
1 polymer ?
#
loop_
_entity_poly.entity_id
_entity_poly.type
_entity_poly.pdbx_seq_one_letter_code
_entity_poly.pdbx_strand_id
1 'polypeptide(L)'
;MDKAAFRTAFGAVYEHSPWLAEEVFDTGVDAILVDADALNARFESVFLAAGKPRQLAVLQAHPQLACARAEQTELTAASRREQTGAGLDQCTEAEFNQFIDMNEKYMNKNNFPFIIAVKGRNRQQILEAFKSRLDNDTSSEFQTALEQVCQIAKFRIKDILRG
;
A
#
# COMPACT_ATOMS: atom_id res chain seq x y z
N MET A 1 -18.87 17.82 -2.29
CA MET A 1 -17.88 17.29 -3.26
C MET A 1 -18.59 16.30 -4.15
N ASP A 2 -18.44 16.41 -5.48
CA ASP A 2 -19.03 15.42 -6.39
C ASP A 2 -18.12 14.18 -6.55
N LYS A 3 -18.64 13.13 -7.22
CA LYS A 3 -17.94 11.86 -7.38
C LYS A 3 -16.62 12.01 -8.15
N ALA A 4 -16.57 12.88 -9.16
CA ALA A 4 -15.37 13.10 -9.95
C ALA A 4 -14.26 13.77 -9.12
N ALA A 5 -14.62 14.77 -8.35
CA ALA A 5 -13.70 15.44 -7.43
C ALA A 5 -13.20 14.50 -6.32
N PHE A 6 -14.10 13.66 -5.77
CA PHE A 6 -13.73 12.66 -4.78
C PHE A 6 -12.75 11.62 -5.35
N ARG A 7 -13.04 11.11 -6.55
CA ARG A 7 -12.12 10.20 -7.25
C ARG A 7 -10.75 10.85 -7.53
N THR A 8 -10.74 12.12 -7.90
CA THR A 8 -9.48 12.86 -8.11
C THR A 8 -8.67 12.96 -6.82
N ALA A 9 -9.31 13.25 -5.70
CA ALA A 9 -8.65 13.41 -4.41
C ALA A 9 -8.18 12.07 -3.82
N PHE A 10 -9.02 11.04 -3.87
CA PHE A 10 -8.82 9.79 -3.13
C PHE A 10 -8.59 8.54 -4.00
N GLY A 11 -8.67 8.65 -5.33
CA GLY A 11 -8.58 7.50 -6.24
C GLY A 11 -7.23 6.78 -6.22
N ALA A 12 -6.17 7.44 -5.75
CA ALA A 12 -4.82 6.86 -5.63
C ALA A 12 -4.48 6.34 -4.23
N VAL A 13 -5.41 6.42 -3.28
CA VAL A 13 -5.20 5.95 -1.89
C VAL A 13 -4.87 4.46 -1.87
N TYR A 14 -5.59 3.66 -2.66
CA TYR A 14 -5.22 2.28 -2.98
C TYR A 14 -4.61 2.27 -4.39
N GLU A 15 -3.35 1.85 -4.50
CA GLU A 15 -2.57 1.92 -5.74
C GLU A 15 -3.33 1.31 -6.93
N HIS A 16 -3.46 2.08 -8.00
CA HIS A 16 -4.09 1.66 -9.25
C HIS A 16 -5.50 1.04 -9.10
N SER A 17 -6.22 1.39 -8.05
CA SER A 17 -7.53 0.83 -7.73
C SER A 17 -8.57 1.94 -7.46
N PRO A 18 -8.79 2.86 -8.42
CA PRO A 18 -9.68 4.02 -8.22
C PRO A 18 -11.14 3.64 -8.00
N TRP A 19 -11.54 2.43 -8.38
CA TRP A 19 -12.88 1.89 -8.14
C TRP A 19 -13.26 1.88 -6.67
N LEU A 20 -12.28 1.71 -5.76
CA LEU A 20 -12.53 1.78 -4.31
C LEU A 20 -13.05 3.16 -3.90
N ALA A 21 -12.44 4.23 -4.39
CA ALA A 21 -12.93 5.58 -4.12
C ALA A 21 -14.34 5.80 -4.68
N GLU A 22 -14.63 5.28 -5.86
CA GLU A 22 -15.95 5.38 -6.48
C GLU A 22 -17.03 4.66 -5.66
N GLU A 23 -16.75 3.43 -5.22
CA GLU A 23 -17.67 2.66 -4.38
C GLU A 23 -17.85 3.29 -2.99
N VAL A 24 -16.77 3.80 -2.39
CA VAL A 24 -16.85 4.53 -1.12
C VAL A 24 -17.73 5.76 -1.26
N PHE A 25 -17.58 6.53 -2.34
CA PHE A 25 -18.43 7.70 -2.59
C PHE A 25 -19.91 7.32 -2.64
N ASP A 26 -20.23 6.22 -3.32
CA ASP A 26 -21.61 5.74 -3.49
C ASP A 26 -22.28 5.31 -2.16
N THR A 27 -21.49 5.08 -1.11
CA THR A 27 -22.02 4.79 0.24
C THR A 27 -22.51 6.04 0.99
N GLY A 28 -22.26 7.24 0.45
CA GLY A 28 -22.52 8.52 1.12
C GLY A 28 -21.39 8.94 2.06
N VAL A 29 -20.65 9.97 1.67
CA VAL A 29 -19.43 10.40 2.37
C VAL A 29 -19.53 11.80 3.00
N ASP A 30 -20.57 12.59 2.70
CA ASP A 30 -20.62 14.00 3.07
C ASP A 30 -20.38 14.27 4.56
N ALA A 31 -20.91 13.42 5.43
CA ALA A 31 -20.75 13.56 6.88
C ALA A 31 -19.34 13.18 7.40
N ILE A 32 -18.53 12.47 6.60
CA ILE A 32 -17.25 11.94 7.03
C ILE A 32 -16.04 12.52 6.27
N LEU A 33 -16.29 13.42 5.32
CA LEU A 33 -15.24 14.00 4.47
C LEU A 33 -14.13 14.74 5.23
N VAL A 34 -14.41 15.21 6.43
CA VAL A 34 -13.45 15.95 7.26
C VAL A 34 -12.83 15.09 8.37
N ASP A 35 -13.28 13.86 8.52
CA ASP A 35 -12.81 12.93 9.53
C ASP A 35 -11.99 11.82 8.87
N ALA A 36 -10.67 11.91 8.99
CA ALA A 36 -9.75 10.97 8.37
C ALA A 36 -9.94 9.52 8.86
N ASP A 37 -10.24 9.33 10.13
CA ASP A 37 -10.42 7.99 10.69
C ASP A 37 -11.77 7.39 10.25
N ALA A 38 -12.84 8.19 10.21
CA ALA A 38 -14.14 7.75 9.69
C ALA A 38 -14.08 7.44 8.19
N LEU A 39 -13.41 8.28 7.41
CA LEU A 39 -13.24 8.06 5.97
C LEU A 39 -12.39 6.81 5.71
N ASN A 40 -11.29 6.62 6.44
CA ASN A 40 -10.48 5.42 6.34
C ASN A 40 -11.28 4.16 6.69
N ALA A 41 -12.06 4.18 7.76
CA ALA A 41 -12.91 3.05 8.15
C ALA A 41 -13.91 2.68 7.04
N ARG A 42 -14.42 3.67 6.31
CA ARG A 42 -15.30 3.42 5.17
C ARG A 42 -14.56 2.77 3.99
N PHE A 43 -13.37 3.26 3.65
CA PHE A 43 -12.51 2.63 2.64
C PHE A 43 -12.17 1.18 3.00
N GLU A 44 -11.76 0.95 4.24
CA GLU A 44 -11.42 -0.39 4.73
C GLU A 44 -12.64 -1.34 4.67
N SER A 45 -13.80 -0.87 5.08
CA SER A 45 -15.05 -1.65 5.02
C SER A 45 -15.40 -2.06 3.59
N VAL A 46 -15.33 -1.15 2.63
CA VAL A 46 -15.58 -1.45 1.21
C VAL A 46 -14.55 -2.44 0.67
N PHE A 47 -13.27 -2.22 0.97
CA PHE A 47 -12.20 -3.10 0.52
C PHE A 47 -12.31 -4.53 1.08
N LEU A 48 -12.55 -4.66 2.38
CA LEU A 48 -12.66 -5.98 3.02
C LEU A 48 -13.95 -6.73 2.61
N ALA A 49 -15.00 -6.02 2.22
CA ALA A 49 -16.23 -6.61 1.69
C ALA A 49 -16.17 -6.95 0.20
N ALA A 50 -15.13 -6.53 -0.52
CA ALA A 50 -15.05 -6.68 -1.98
C ALA A 50 -14.86 -8.11 -2.48
N GLY A 51 -14.50 -9.05 -1.60
CA GLY A 51 -14.22 -10.43 -1.94
C GLY A 51 -12.78 -10.70 -2.36
N LYS A 52 -12.34 -11.93 -2.17
CA LYS A 52 -10.93 -12.33 -2.37
C LYS A 52 -10.37 -12.02 -3.76
N PRO A 53 -11.09 -12.25 -4.88
CA PRO A 53 -10.54 -11.93 -6.21
C PRO A 53 -10.19 -10.45 -6.39
N ARG A 54 -11.04 -9.54 -5.93
CA ARG A 54 -10.81 -8.09 -6.03
C ARG A 54 -9.73 -7.64 -5.04
N GLN A 55 -9.71 -8.21 -3.84
CA GLN A 55 -8.66 -7.96 -2.86
C GLN A 55 -7.29 -8.39 -3.41
N LEU A 56 -7.19 -9.57 -4.00
CA LEU A 56 -5.97 -10.06 -4.63
C LEU A 56 -5.50 -9.11 -5.76
N ALA A 57 -6.44 -8.63 -6.59
CA ALA A 57 -6.11 -7.68 -7.65
C ALA A 57 -5.54 -6.36 -7.09
N VAL A 58 -6.05 -5.87 -5.98
CA VAL A 58 -5.49 -4.70 -5.29
C VAL A 58 -4.06 -4.98 -4.79
N LEU A 59 -3.82 -6.13 -4.18
CA LEU A 59 -2.47 -6.51 -3.73
C LEU A 59 -1.50 -6.63 -4.90
N GLN A 60 -1.94 -7.22 -6.03
CA GLN A 60 -1.10 -7.39 -7.23
C GLN A 60 -0.80 -6.05 -7.93
N ALA A 61 -1.70 -5.06 -7.81
CA ALA A 61 -1.50 -3.72 -8.34
C ALA A 61 -0.54 -2.87 -7.50
N HIS A 62 -0.28 -3.28 -6.25
CA HIS A 62 0.64 -2.57 -5.36
C HIS A 62 2.07 -2.71 -5.85
N PRO A 63 2.90 -1.62 -5.90
CA PRO A 63 4.27 -1.72 -6.33
C PRO A 63 5.12 -2.53 -5.37
N GLN A 64 6.10 -3.25 -5.90
CA GLN A 64 7.09 -3.94 -5.08
C GLN A 64 7.89 -2.95 -4.25
N LEU A 65 8.18 -3.34 -3.02
CA LEU A 65 9.11 -2.62 -2.18
C LEU A 65 10.53 -2.82 -2.72
N ALA A 66 11.18 -1.76 -3.12
CA ALA A 66 12.50 -1.84 -3.73
C ALA A 66 13.40 -0.71 -3.25
N CYS A 67 14.71 -0.97 -3.23
CA CYS A 67 15.68 0.11 -3.12
C CYS A 67 15.61 0.99 -4.37
N ALA A 68 15.26 2.26 -4.19
CA ALA A 68 15.15 3.18 -5.30
C ALA A 68 16.51 3.44 -5.90
N ARG A 69 16.64 3.18 -7.21
CA ARG A 69 17.67 3.76 -8.06
C ARG A 69 17.01 4.82 -8.94
N ALA A 70 17.78 5.76 -9.45
CA ALA A 70 17.30 6.90 -10.23
C ALA A 70 16.43 6.52 -11.46
N GLU A 71 16.41 5.25 -11.83
CA GLU A 71 15.72 4.71 -13.01
C GLU A 71 14.36 4.09 -12.74
N GLN A 72 13.90 4.04 -11.47
CA GLN A 72 12.58 3.48 -11.15
C GLN A 72 11.48 4.49 -11.44
N THR A 73 10.91 4.41 -12.62
CA THR A 73 9.85 5.30 -13.10
C THR A 73 8.43 4.80 -12.78
N GLU A 74 8.28 3.57 -12.28
CA GLU A 74 6.97 2.90 -12.12
C GLU A 74 6.27 3.21 -10.81
N LEU A 75 6.94 3.83 -9.83
CA LEU A 75 6.34 4.20 -8.55
C LEU A 75 5.47 5.43 -8.67
N THR A 76 4.31 5.42 -8.01
CA THR A 76 3.53 6.64 -7.80
C THR A 76 4.34 7.63 -6.95
N ALA A 77 3.97 8.91 -7.01
CA ALA A 77 4.61 9.95 -6.20
C ALA A 77 4.48 9.66 -4.69
N ALA A 78 3.33 9.11 -4.25
CA ALA A 78 3.11 8.71 -2.87
C ALA A 78 4.03 7.57 -2.44
N SER A 79 4.10 6.49 -3.22
CA SER A 79 4.98 5.35 -2.94
C SER A 79 6.45 5.76 -2.93
N ARG A 80 6.87 6.62 -3.85
CA ARG A 80 8.24 7.13 -3.89
C ARG A 80 8.61 7.92 -2.65
N ARG A 81 7.72 8.80 -2.19
CA ARG A 81 7.94 9.58 -0.96
C ARG A 81 8.02 8.69 0.28
N GLU A 82 7.13 7.71 0.37
CA GLU A 82 7.10 6.75 1.47
C GLU A 82 8.40 5.95 1.54
N GLN A 83 8.87 5.40 0.42
CA GLN A 83 10.09 4.62 0.35
C GLN A 83 11.34 5.47 0.60
N THR A 84 11.40 6.68 0.09
CA THR A 84 12.49 7.63 0.37
C THR A 84 12.53 8.02 1.85
N GLY A 85 11.38 8.27 2.47
CA GLY A 85 11.27 8.55 3.90
C GLY A 85 11.74 7.40 4.80
N ALA A 86 11.70 6.16 4.32
CA ALA A 86 12.20 4.96 5.01
C ALA A 86 13.70 4.68 4.73
N GLY A 87 14.38 5.52 3.94
CA GLY A 87 15.80 5.35 3.57
C GLY A 87 16.04 4.33 2.46
N LEU A 88 15.01 3.94 1.71
CA LEU A 88 15.13 2.96 0.61
C LEU A 88 15.80 3.53 -0.64
N ASP A 89 16.05 4.83 -0.70
CA ASP A 89 16.87 5.49 -1.72
C ASP A 89 18.39 5.43 -1.41
N GLN A 90 18.77 4.93 -0.24
CA GLN A 90 20.16 4.90 0.26
C GLN A 90 20.67 3.48 0.50
N CYS A 91 20.10 2.49 -0.18
CA CYS A 91 20.53 1.10 -0.03
C CYS A 91 21.97 0.90 -0.50
N THR A 92 22.72 0.05 0.23
CA THR A 92 23.96 -0.52 -0.28
C THR A 92 23.67 -1.48 -1.43
N GLU A 93 24.68 -1.85 -2.21
CA GLU A 93 24.54 -2.85 -3.27
C GLU A 93 24.08 -4.20 -2.71
N ALA A 94 24.61 -4.61 -1.56
CA ALA A 94 24.21 -5.84 -0.89
C ALA A 94 22.74 -5.81 -0.47
N GLU A 95 22.26 -4.71 0.10
CA GLU A 95 20.86 -4.52 0.47
C GLU A 95 19.95 -4.51 -0.76
N PHE A 96 20.36 -3.85 -1.84
CA PHE A 96 19.63 -3.85 -3.11
C PHE A 96 19.42 -5.27 -3.64
N ASN A 97 20.50 -6.07 -3.66
CA ASN A 97 20.44 -7.47 -4.11
C ASN A 97 19.57 -8.34 -3.19
N GLN A 98 19.58 -8.09 -1.88
CA GLN A 98 18.69 -8.76 -0.93
C GLN A 98 17.23 -8.47 -1.22
N PHE A 99 16.85 -7.21 -1.49
CA PHE A 99 15.49 -6.85 -1.85
C PHE A 99 15.02 -7.53 -3.13
N ILE A 100 15.86 -7.57 -4.15
CA ILE A 100 15.53 -8.28 -5.41
C ILE A 100 15.25 -9.76 -5.15
N ASP A 101 16.16 -10.44 -4.45
CA ASP A 101 16.04 -11.87 -4.14
C ASP A 101 14.79 -12.18 -3.30
N MET A 102 14.55 -11.39 -2.26
CA MET A 102 13.41 -11.56 -1.38
C MET A 102 12.08 -11.24 -2.08
N ASN A 103 12.04 -10.22 -2.93
CA ASN A 103 10.85 -9.90 -3.73
C ASN A 103 10.48 -11.05 -4.68
N GLU A 104 11.47 -11.64 -5.34
CA GLU A 104 11.27 -12.78 -6.22
C GLU A 104 10.73 -14.00 -5.45
N LYS A 105 11.35 -14.34 -4.34
CA LYS A 105 10.89 -15.44 -3.47
C LYS A 105 9.48 -15.22 -2.95
N TYR A 106 9.18 -14.01 -2.49
CA TYR A 106 7.87 -13.67 -1.95
C TYR A 106 6.78 -13.75 -3.01
N MET A 107 7.03 -13.15 -4.18
CA MET A 107 6.08 -13.18 -5.31
C MET A 107 5.82 -14.62 -5.79
N ASN A 108 6.86 -15.42 -5.93
CA ASN A 108 6.72 -16.82 -6.36
C ASN A 108 5.91 -17.65 -5.36
N LYS A 109 6.06 -17.39 -4.08
CA LYS A 109 5.33 -18.09 -3.02
C LYS A 109 3.87 -17.64 -2.91
N ASN A 110 3.62 -16.34 -2.96
CA ASN A 110 2.34 -15.75 -2.54
C ASN A 110 1.47 -15.24 -3.70
N ASN A 111 2.04 -15.03 -4.89
CA ASN A 111 1.38 -14.47 -6.06
C ASN A 111 0.88 -13.03 -5.89
N PHE A 112 1.47 -12.30 -4.98
CA PHE A 112 1.34 -10.85 -4.80
C PHE A 112 2.63 -10.31 -4.16
N PRO A 113 2.94 -9.01 -4.31
CA PRO A 113 4.18 -8.46 -3.78
C PRO A 113 4.16 -8.38 -2.25
N PHE A 114 5.34 -8.34 -1.64
CA PHE A 114 5.49 -8.00 -0.23
C PHE A 114 5.03 -6.57 0.00
N ILE A 115 4.11 -6.38 0.93
CA ILE A 115 3.51 -5.09 1.26
C ILE A 115 3.70 -4.82 2.75
N ILE A 116 4.27 -3.66 3.07
CA ILE A 116 4.45 -3.18 4.43
C ILE A 116 4.29 -1.66 4.46
N ALA A 117 3.60 -1.15 5.48
CA ALA A 117 3.58 0.27 5.75
C ALA A 117 4.96 0.70 6.28
N VAL A 118 5.68 1.50 5.51
CA VAL A 118 7.07 1.87 5.83
C VAL A 118 7.19 3.09 6.73
N LYS A 119 6.12 3.85 6.93
CA LYS A 119 6.12 5.03 7.79
C LYS A 119 6.51 4.68 9.23
N GLY A 120 7.49 5.37 9.77
CA GLY A 120 8.02 5.10 11.11
C GLY A 120 9.01 3.94 11.19
N ARG A 121 9.36 3.33 10.05
CA ARG A 121 10.36 2.26 9.95
C ARG A 121 11.60 2.75 9.20
N ASN A 122 12.76 2.23 9.56
CA ASN A 122 13.98 2.39 8.80
C ASN A 122 14.24 1.17 7.91
N ARG A 123 15.23 1.29 7.03
CA ARG A 123 15.62 0.25 6.07
C ARG A 123 15.93 -1.10 6.75
N GLN A 124 16.62 -1.07 7.89
CA GLN A 124 16.98 -2.28 8.64
C GLN A 124 15.74 -3.00 9.18
N GLN A 125 14.80 -2.25 9.76
CA GLN A 125 13.55 -2.80 10.29
C GLN A 125 12.69 -3.41 9.18
N ILE A 126 12.68 -2.79 8.00
CA ILE A 126 11.96 -3.30 6.83
C ILE A 126 12.58 -4.62 6.36
N LEU A 127 13.91 -4.71 6.27
CA LEU A 127 14.61 -5.95 5.90
C LEU A 127 14.32 -7.09 6.87
N GLU A 128 14.33 -6.81 8.17
CA GLU A 128 14.02 -7.81 9.20
C GLU A 128 12.58 -8.29 9.11
N ALA A 129 11.63 -7.39 8.92
CA ALA A 129 10.22 -7.73 8.72
C ALA A 129 10.03 -8.57 7.45
N PHE A 130 10.71 -8.24 6.37
CA PHE A 130 10.64 -8.99 5.13
C PHE A 130 11.13 -10.44 5.32
N LYS A 131 12.31 -10.61 5.92
CA LYS A 131 12.87 -11.94 6.22
C LYS A 131 11.92 -12.79 7.07
N SER A 132 11.35 -12.20 8.12
CA SER A 132 10.40 -12.88 9.00
C SER A 132 9.14 -13.32 8.24
N ARG A 133 8.59 -12.46 7.39
CA ARG A 133 7.36 -12.72 6.67
C ARG A 133 7.51 -13.72 5.51
N LEU A 134 8.71 -13.91 4.97
CA LEU A 134 8.98 -14.95 3.97
C LEU A 134 8.69 -16.36 4.50
N ASP A 135 8.80 -16.60 5.79
CA ASP A 135 8.57 -17.90 6.42
C ASP A 135 7.09 -18.18 6.75
N ASN A 136 6.22 -17.18 6.65
CA ASN A 136 4.80 -17.34 6.92
C ASN A 136 4.09 -18.05 5.77
N ASP A 137 2.99 -18.76 6.09
CA ASP A 137 2.17 -19.36 5.04
C ASP A 137 1.42 -18.30 4.22
N THR A 138 1.01 -18.66 3.00
CA THR A 138 0.34 -17.73 2.06
C THR A 138 -0.98 -17.20 2.60
N SER A 139 -1.75 -18.01 3.36
CA SER A 139 -3.00 -17.57 3.95
C SER A 139 -2.79 -16.46 4.98
N SER A 140 -1.82 -16.63 5.87
CA SER A 140 -1.43 -15.61 6.87
C SER A 140 -0.89 -14.36 6.18
N GLU A 141 -0.05 -14.51 5.16
CA GLU A 141 0.51 -13.39 4.41
C GLU A 141 -0.55 -12.61 3.63
N PHE A 142 -1.57 -13.29 3.10
CA PHE A 142 -2.70 -12.61 2.46
C PHE A 142 -3.42 -11.68 3.45
N GLN A 143 -3.74 -12.16 4.65
CA GLN A 143 -4.37 -11.33 5.68
C GLN A 143 -3.48 -10.17 6.11
N THR A 144 -2.20 -10.44 6.36
CA THR A 144 -1.22 -9.40 6.71
C THR A 144 -1.09 -8.36 5.62
N ALA A 145 -1.07 -8.77 4.36
CA ALA A 145 -1.02 -7.84 3.23
C ALA A 145 -2.25 -6.93 3.15
N LEU A 146 -3.46 -7.46 3.39
CA LEU A 146 -4.68 -6.65 3.46
C LEU A 146 -4.58 -5.59 4.58
N GLU A 147 -4.12 -6.00 5.76
CA GLU A 147 -3.92 -5.07 6.89
C GLU A 147 -2.91 -3.98 6.57
N GLN A 148 -1.80 -4.32 5.93
CA GLN A 148 -0.77 -3.36 5.57
C GLN A 148 -1.24 -2.38 4.49
N VAL A 149 -2.00 -2.83 3.50
CA VAL A 149 -2.61 -1.95 2.49
C VAL A 149 -3.58 -0.97 3.15
N CYS A 150 -4.41 -1.43 4.07
CA CYS A 150 -5.32 -0.56 4.83
C CYS A 150 -4.55 0.47 5.67
N GLN A 151 -3.43 0.07 6.27
CA GLN A 151 -2.59 0.98 7.06
C GLN A 151 -1.93 2.05 6.18
N ILE A 152 -1.44 1.69 5.00
CA ILE A 152 -0.89 2.63 4.02
C ILE A 152 -1.97 3.62 3.58
N ALA A 153 -3.17 3.12 3.25
CA ALA A 153 -4.31 3.94 2.88
C ALA A 153 -4.68 4.96 3.97
N LYS A 154 -4.67 4.53 5.22
CA LYS A 154 -4.92 5.40 6.38
C LYS A 154 -3.95 6.57 6.44
N PHE A 155 -2.66 6.32 6.26
CA PHE A 155 -1.66 7.40 6.24
C PHE A 155 -1.91 8.37 5.08
N ARG A 156 -2.21 7.85 3.89
CA ARG A 156 -2.47 8.67 2.70
C ARG A 156 -3.72 9.53 2.85
N ILE A 157 -4.80 8.98 3.38
CA ILE A 157 -6.03 9.74 3.67
C ILE A 157 -5.76 10.88 4.65
N LYS A 158 -5.01 10.60 5.73
CA LYS A 158 -4.62 11.64 6.70
C LYS A 158 -3.79 12.75 6.06
N ASP A 159 -2.88 12.41 5.18
CA ASP A 159 -2.05 13.39 4.48
C ASP A 159 -2.88 14.24 3.51
N ILE A 160 -3.82 13.64 2.77
CA ILE A 160 -4.74 14.36 1.86
C ILE A 160 -5.60 15.36 2.62
N LEU A 161 -6.15 14.97 3.78
CA LEU A 161 -7.04 15.84 4.55
C LEU A 161 -6.31 16.92 5.36
N ARG A 162 -5.01 16.78 5.57
CA ARG A 162 -4.18 17.84 6.16
C ARG A 162 -3.82 18.93 5.16
N GLY A 163 -3.88 18.63 3.88
CA GLY A 163 -3.50 19.54 2.78
C GLY A 163 -2.01 19.59 2.60
#